data_3e48bdc4687b94fd5fe0462d4b6b265e
#
_entry.id   3e48bdc4687b94fd5fe0462d4b6b265e
#
_cell.length_a   1.000
_cell.length_b   1.000
_cell.length_c   1.000
_cell.angle_alpha   90.00
_cell.angle_beta   90.00
_cell.angle_gamma   90.00
#
_symmetry.space_group_name_H-M   'P 1'
#
loop_
_entity.id
_entity.type
_entity.pdbx_description
1 polymer ?
#
loop_
_entity_poly.entity_id
_entity_poly.type
_entity_poly.pdbx_seq_one_letter_code
_entity_poly.pdbx_strand_id
1 'polypeptide(L)'
;MNVDVINAFLTEGMNAFQSMFGITATPNKPHLLEVGTGHQWEISGLLGITGHYKGIVAFRLHKILANKMLELSGLEFTPEEHDEFAVGLVSEFTNVISGHAVTAIKDYFLDISPP
;
A
#
# COMPACT_ATOMS: atom_id res chain seq x y z
N MET A 1 12.81 11.08 -10.29
CA MET A 1 12.30 10.08 -9.34
C MET A 1 13.22 8.87 -9.37
N ASN A 2 13.48 8.29 -8.22
CA ASN A 2 14.44 7.20 -8.10
C ASN A 2 13.78 5.85 -8.45
N VAL A 3 14.34 5.17 -9.45
CA VAL A 3 13.83 3.87 -9.92
C VAL A 3 13.94 2.80 -8.84
N ASP A 4 14.98 2.84 -8.01
CA ASP A 4 15.18 1.86 -6.93
C ASP A 4 14.08 1.96 -5.88
N VAL A 5 13.62 3.17 -5.57
CA VAL A 5 12.50 3.38 -4.64
C VAL A 5 11.21 2.81 -5.22
N ILE A 6 10.93 3.12 -6.49
CA ILE A 6 9.74 2.60 -7.18
C ILE A 6 9.75 1.07 -7.19
N ASN A 7 10.88 0.48 -7.57
CA ASN A 7 11.00 -0.98 -7.65
C ASN A 7 10.87 -1.65 -6.28
N ALA A 8 11.41 -1.04 -5.23
CA ALA A 8 11.28 -1.57 -3.87
C ALA A 8 9.83 -1.62 -3.42
N PHE A 9 9.07 -0.54 -3.62
CA PHE A 9 7.65 -0.50 -3.27
C PHE A 9 6.83 -1.47 -4.12
N LEU A 10 7.11 -1.57 -5.42
CA LEU A 10 6.40 -2.49 -6.30
C LEU A 10 6.66 -3.95 -5.90
N THR A 11 7.92 -4.31 -5.69
CA THR A 11 8.31 -5.67 -5.29
C THR A 11 7.70 -6.06 -3.95
N GLU A 12 7.80 -5.18 -2.97
CA GLU A 12 7.26 -5.45 -1.63
C GLU A 12 5.74 -5.46 -1.63
N GLY A 13 5.11 -4.67 -2.49
CA GLY A 13 3.66 -4.72 -2.70
C GLY A 13 3.20 -6.07 -3.22
N MET A 14 3.87 -6.59 -4.25
CA MET A 14 3.57 -7.92 -4.80
C MET A 14 3.80 -9.02 -3.76
N ASN A 15 4.92 -8.94 -3.02
CA ASN A 15 5.22 -9.90 -1.96
C ASN A 15 4.19 -9.89 -0.85
N ALA A 16 3.73 -8.72 -0.44
CA ALA A 16 2.72 -8.59 0.61
C ALA A 16 1.37 -9.17 0.18
N PHE A 17 0.93 -8.92 -1.05
CA PHE A 17 -0.28 -9.53 -1.58
C PHE A 17 -0.21 -11.06 -1.52
N GLN A 18 0.92 -11.62 -1.93
CA GLN A 18 1.10 -13.07 -1.94
C GLN A 18 1.18 -13.63 -0.52
N SER A 19 1.99 -13.04 0.35
CA SER A 19 2.23 -13.60 1.68
C SER A 19 1.06 -13.39 2.64
N MET A 20 0.36 -12.26 2.55
CA MET A 20 -0.73 -11.93 3.47
C MET A 20 -2.08 -12.48 2.99
N PHE A 21 -2.30 -12.55 1.70
CA PHE A 21 -3.63 -12.88 1.15
C PHE A 21 -3.62 -14.00 0.11
N GLY A 22 -2.45 -14.52 -0.28
CA GLY A 22 -2.35 -15.50 -1.34
C GLY A 22 -2.76 -14.95 -2.72
N ILE A 23 -2.71 -13.66 -2.91
CA ILE A 23 -3.06 -12.99 -4.15
C ILE A 23 -1.82 -12.78 -4.98
N THR A 24 -1.83 -13.24 -6.23
CA THR A 24 -0.74 -12.99 -7.19
C THR A 24 -1.03 -11.69 -7.92
N ALA A 25 -0.20 -10.68 -7.71
CA ALA A 25 -0.30 -9.40 -8.39
C ALA A 25 0.66 -9.35 -9.58
N THR A 26 0.17 -8.84 -10.71
CA THR A 26 0.97 -8.65 -11.93
C THR A 26 1.20 -7.17 -12.15
N PRO A 27 2.46 -6.70 -12.22
CA PRO A 27 2.72 -5.27 -12.37
C PRO A 27 2.42 -4.80 -13.79
N ASN A 28 1.87 -3.60 -13.89
CA ASN A 28 1.76 -2.87 -15.15
C ASN A 28 2.98 -1.96 -15.29
N LYS A 29 3.15 -1.40 -16.49
CA LYS A 29 4.23 -0.45 -16.75
C LYS A 29 4.03 0.81 -15.91
N PRO A 30 5.05 1.25 -15.14
CA PRO A 30 4.96 2.49 -14.38
C PRO A 30 4.72 3.70 -15.31
N HIS A 31 3.93 4.64 -14.84
CA HIS A 31 3.64 5.86 -15.59
C HIS A 31 3.38 7.02 -14.63
N LEU A 32 3.51 8.24 -15.15
CA LEU A 32 3.19 9.44 -14.40
C LEU A 32 1.69 9.67 -14.43
N LEU A 33 1.12 9.91 -13.25
CA LEU A 33 -0.28 10.27 -13.12
C LEU A 33 -0.42 11.79 -13.05
N GLU A 34 -1.43 12.32 -13.71
CA GLU A 34 -1.83 13.70 -13.47
C GLU A 34 -2.40 13.79 -12.05
N VAL A 35 -2.18 14.94 -11.41
CA VAL A 35 -2.77 15.23 -10.10
C VAL A 35 -4.28 15.23 -10.31
N GLY A 36 -4.89 14.16 -9.89
CA GLY A 36 -6.28 13.91 -10.18
C GLY A 36 -7.08 13.56 -8.96
N THR A 37 -8.30 13.32 -9.25
CA THR A 37 -9.35 13.02 -8.32
C THR A 37 -9.26 11.57 -7.87
N GLY A 38 -9.39 11.35 -6.56
CA GLY A 38 -9.74 10.03 -6.06
C GLY A 38 -11.17 9.68 -6.48
N HIS A 39 -11.45 8.40 -6.50
CA HIS A 39 -12.79 7.90 -6.79
C HIS A 39 -13.46 7.42 -5.49
N GLN A 40 -14.78 7.59 -5.39
CA GLN A 40 -15.54 7.18 -4.21
C GLN A 40 -15.48 5.67 -3.94
N TRP A 41 -15.14 4.89 -4.95
CA TRP A 41 -15.02 3.44 -4.87
C TRP A 41 -13.61 2.97 -4.45
N GLU A 42 -12.70 3.91 -4.17
CA GLU A 42 -11.34 3.59 -3.73
C GLU A 42 -11.19 3.74 -2.22
N ILE A 43 -10.32 2.90 -1.66
CA ILE A 43 -9.80 3.06 -0.31
C ILE A 43 -8.30 3.30 -0.44
N SER A 44 -7.79 4.32 0.24
CA SER A 44 -6.38 4.70 0.16
C SER A 44 -5.70 4.61 1.51
N GLY A 45 -4.46 4.08 1.50
CA GLY A 45 -3.54 4.21 2.62
C GLY A 45 -2.44 5.19 2.24
N LEU A 46 -2.08 6.07 3.15
CA LEU A 46 -1.08 7.12 2.92
C LEU A 46 0.01 7.08 3.98
N LEU A 47 1.26 7.24 3.53
CA LEU A 47 2.41 7.42 4.43
C LEU A 47 3.37 8.46 3.85
N GLY A 48 4.04 9.19 4.74
CA GLY A 48 5.15 10.06 4.36
C GLY A 48 6.45 9.28 4.28
N ILE A 49 7.31 9.70 3.35
CA ILE A 49 8.70 9.23 3.23
C ILE A 49 9.61 10.39 3.55
N THR A 50 10.58 10.16 4.41
CA THR A 50 11.59 11.15 4.82
C THR A 50 12.99 10.55 4.69
N GLY A 51 14.01 11.38 4.87
CA GLY A 51 15.40 10.97 4.74
C GLY A 51 16.04 11.56 3.50
N HIS A 52 16.77 10.76 2.74
CA HIS A 52 17.41 11.21 1.49
C HIS A 52 16.41 11.72 0.46
N TYR A 53 15.21 11.16 0.46
CA TYR A 53 14.10 11.60 -0.38
C TYR A 53 12.91 11.92 0.50
N LYS A 54 12.09 12.87 0.06
CA LYS A 54 10.85 13.24 0.72
C LYS A 54 9.69 13.06 -0.23
N GLY A 55 8.60 12.52 0.27
CA GLY A 55 7.41 12.33 -0.55
C GLY A 55 6.29 11.65 0.21
N ILE A 56 5.28 11.29 -0.53
CA ILE A 56 4.13 10.57 -0.01
C ILE A 56 3.95 9.30 -0.84
N VAL A 57 3.71 8.19 -0.15
CA VAL A 57 3.30 6.94 -0.77
C VAL A 57 1.81 6.77 -0.53
N ALA A 58 1.09 6.48 -1.60
CA ALA A 58 -0.33 6.17 -1.52
C ALA A 58 -0.59 4.80 -2.14
N PHE A 59 -1.28 3.95 -1.39
CA PHE A 59 -1.86 2.73 -1.93
C PHE A 59 -3.35 2.97 -2.13
N ARG A 60 -3.79 2.88 -3.37
CA ARG A 60 -5.19 3.14 -3.74
C ARG A 60 -5.78 1.84 -4.25
N LEU A 61 -6.71 1.31 -3.50
CA LEU A 61 -7.34 0.03 -3.79
C LEU A 61 -8.81 0.21 -4.09
N HIS A 62 -9.30 -0.53 -5.08
CA HIS A 62 -10.72 -0.61 -5.32
C HIS A 62 -11.41 -1.28 -4.10
N LYS A 63 -12.57 -0.77 -3.72
CA LYS A 63 -13.31 -1.32 -2.57
C LYS A 63 -13.59 -2.82 -2.71
N ILE A 64 -13.84 -3.30 -3.92
CA ILE A 64 -14.08 -4.73 -4.18
C ILE A 64 -12.84 -5.53 -3.79
N LEU A 65 -11.64 -5.05 -4.13
CA LEU A 65 -10.39 -5.71 -3.75
C LEU A 65 -10.18 -5.66 -2.24
N ALA A 66 -10.42 -4.49 -1.63
CA ALA A 66 -10.29 -4.34 -0.18
C ALA A 66 -11.24 -5.29 0.57
N ASN A 67 -12.46 -5.46 0.09
CA ASN A 67 -13.42 -6.41 0.65
C ASN A 67 -12.91 -7.85 0.55
N LYS A 68 -12.32 -8.20 -0.59
CA LYS A 68 -11.74 -9.53 -0.80
C LYS A 68 -10.57 -9.78 0.15
N MET A 69 -9.71 -8.80 0.32
CA MET A 69 -8.60 -8.89 1.27
C MET A 69 -9.11 -9.06 2.70
N LEU A 70 -10.18 -8.36 3.06
CA LEU A 70 -10.80 -8.46 4.38
C LEU A 70 -11.36 -9.88 4.62
N GLU A 71 -12.01 -10.46 3.63
CA GLU A 71 -12.47 -11.85 3.70
C GLU A 71 -11.31 -12.82 3.91
N LEU A 72 -10.22 -12.65 3.17
CA LEU A 72 -9.05 -13.50 3.21
C LEU A 72 -8.22 -13.33 4.48
N SER A 73 -8.38 -12.21 5.19
CA SER A 73 -7.62 -11.93 6.42
C SER A 73 -8.01 -12.78 7.61
N GLY A 74 -9.21 -13.36 7.59
CA GLY A 74 -9.73 -14.13 8.71
C GLY A 74 -10.20 -13.29 9.88
N LEU A 75 -10.24 -11.97 9.76
CA LEU A 75 -10.75 -11.09 10.81
C LEU A 75 -12.25 -11.24 10.98
N GLU A 76 -12.68 -11.26 12.23
CA GLU A 76 -14.11 -11.28 12.57
C GLU A 76 -14.60 -9.86 12.82
N PHE A 77 -15.71 -9.49 12.21
CA PHE A 77 -16.30 -8.16 12.36
C PHE A 77 -17.80 -8.21 12.08
N THR A 78 -18.52 -7.25 12.64
CA THR A 78 -19.95 -7.09 12.36
C THR A 78 -20.14 -6.31 11.06
N PRO A 79 -21.33 -6.37 10.43
CA PRO A 79 -21.61 -5.57 9.25
C PRO A 79 -21.42 -4.06 9.46
N GLU A 80 -21.69 -3.57 10.67
CA GLU A 80 -21.51 -2.17 11.03
C GLU A 80 -20.04 -1.77 11.11
N GLU A 81 -19.16 -2.73 11.42
CA GLU A 81 -17.71 -2.53 11.53
C GLU A 81 -16.97 -2.67 10.21
N HIS A 82 -17.65 -3.11 9.16
CA HIS A 82 -17.02 -3.46 7.88
C HIS A 82 -16.13 -2.36 7.31
N ASP A 83 -16.64 -1.13 7.21
CA ASP A 83 -15.90 -0.01 6.61
C ASP A 83 -14.68 0.36 7.45
N GLU A 84 -14.82 0.36 8.77
CA GLU A 84 -13.72 0.63 9.69
C GLU A 84 -12.62 -0.43 9.55
N PHE A 85 -13.00 -1.70 9.48
CA PHE A 85 -12.04 -2.80 9.32
C PHE A 85 -11.36 -2.76 7.95
N ALA A 86 -12.10 -2.41 6.89
CA ALA A 86 -11.52 -2.27 5.54
C ALA A 86 -10.47 -1.16 5.49
N VAL A 87 -10.78 0.00 6.06
CA VAL A 87 -9.84 1.13 6.14
C VAL A 87 -8.62 0.74 6.99
N GLY A 88 -8.83 0.11 8.13
CA GLY A 88 -7.75 -0.35 9.01
C GLY A 88 -6.84 -1.35 8.31
N LEU A 89 -7.40 -2.29 7.56
CA LEU A 89 -6.64 -3.28 6.82
C LEU A 89 -5.78 -2.63 5.73
N VAL A 90 -6.33 -1.70 4.95
CA VAL A 90 -5.58 -0.99 3.92
C VAL A 90 -4.46 -0.15 4.52
N SER A 91 -4.72 0.50 5.66
CA SER A 91 -3.71 1.28 6.38
C SER A 91 -2.56 0.39 6.87
N GLU A 92 -2.87 -0.76 7.46
CA GLU A 92 -1.85 -1.71 7.93
C GLU A 92 -1.06 -2.29 6.76
N PHE A 93 -1.74 -2.64 5.67
CA PHE A 93 -1.11 -3.13 4.45
C PHE A 93 -0.11 -2.10 3.90
N THR A 94 -0.49 -0.83 3.86
CA THR A 94 0.39 0.26 3.43
C THR A 94 1.62 0.38 4.34
N ASN A 95 1.43 0.25 5.66
CA ASN A 95 2.53 0.25 6.63
C ASN A 95 3.50 -0.91 6.40
N VAL A 96 2.99 -2.11 6.22
CA VAL A 96 3.81 -3.31 6.01
C VAL A 96 4.66 -3.18 4.76
N ILE A 97 4.04 -2.79 3.65
CA ILE A 97 4.76 -2.62 2.37
C ILE A 97 5.83 -1.54 2.50
N SER A 98 5.48 -0.40 3.07
CA SER A 98 6.39 0.73 3.19
C SER A 98 7.58 0.42 4.10
N GLY A 99 7.32 -0.25 5.23
CA GLY A 99 8.38 -0.69 6.14
C GLY A 99 9.37 -1.63 5.47
N HIS A 100 8.87 -2.62 4.73
CA HIS A 100 9.72 -3.56 3.99
C HIS A 100 10.47 -2.85 2.85
N ALA A 101 9.81 -1.94 2.13
CA ALA A 101 10.42 -1.23 1.01
C ALA A 101 11.60 -0.36 1.47
N VAL A 102 11.44 0.43 2.53
CA VAL A 102 12.52 1.29 3.03
C VAL A 102 13.68 0.47 3.59
N THR A 103 13.38 -0.69 4.18
CA THR A 103 14.42 -1.61 4.69
C THR A 103 15.20 -2.25 3.54
N ALA A 104 14.57 -2.52 2.41
CA ALA A 104 15.20 -3.13 1.25
C ALA A 104 16.16 -2.19 0.52
N ILE A 105 16.01 -0.89 0.69
CA ILE A 105 16.86 0.12 0.04
C ILE A 105 18.12 0.30 0.90
N LYS A 106 19.29 -0.02 0.34
CA LYS A 106 20.56 -0.08 1.08
C LYS A 106 21.45 1.14 0.88
N ASP A 107 21.30 1.83 -0.25
CA ASP A 107 22.26 2.86 -0.67
C ASP A 107 22.02 4.21 0.00
N TYR A 108 20.85 4.42 0.59
CA TYR A 108 20.53 5.66 1.28
C TYR A 108 19.47 5.41 2.35
N PHE A 109 19.45 6.33 3.31
CA PHE A 109 18.51 6.26 4.42
C PHE A 109 17.14 6.80 4.01
N LEU A 110 16.12 6.00 4.26
CA LEU A 110 14.72 6.40 4.16
C LEU A 110 13.96 5.93 5.39
N ASP A 111 13.00 6.72 5.82
CA ASP A 111 12.13 6.40 6.93
C ASP A 111 10.69 6.70 6.55
N ILE A 112 9.76 6.09 7.26
CA ILE A 112 8.33 6.31 7.05
C ILE A 112 7.76 7.08 8.23
N SER A 113 6.77 7.90 7.96
CA SER A 113 6.09 8.69 8.98
C SER A 113 4.60 8.79 8.65
N PRO A 114 3.74 9.05 9.66
CA PRO A 114 2.36 9.41 9.38
C PRO A 114 2.30 10.61 8.46
N PRO A 115 1.33 10.68 7.58
CA PRO A 115 1.16 11.82 6.67
C PRO A 115 0.81 13.10 7.41
#